data_f499ef7b9711151da2935ebb7ff1785f
#
_entry.id   f499ef7b9711151da2935ebb7ff1785f
#
_cell.length_a   1.000
_cell.length_b   1.000
_cell.length_c   1.000
_cell.angle_alpha   90.00
_cell.angle_beta   90.00
_cell.angle_gamma   90.00
#
_symmetry.space_group_name_H-M   'P 1'
#
loop_
_entity.id
_entity.type
_entity.pdbx_description
1 polymer ?
#
loop_
_entity_poly.entity_id
_entity_poly.type
_entity_poly.pdbx_seq_one_letter_code
_entity_poly.pdbx_strand_id
1 'polypeptide(L)'
;MAVEHGKKYSAQQVAQLTQEERMKQFASAVEKAVQLIDLESPNSYKTYQSFNKDNLRAAMQNPLTDANQKTLRKLSQYLYHLSFPLRRIIGYKASQIDMTAYTAIPNISMVEDYDAEAILGNYESVLKQLKRMNLPANMYDALVTAWREDCVYLYSYYDEGDEADINSFVNIIMDGDYCRISSKNYDGTFNYAFDFSFFSGANSVYLEYWDKEFTTKYNAYEKDNSLRWQELDPSRAVCFKVNSDQMDRVIPPFAAILEDVIDITDLRSITNVKDELSAYKLLVAKIETLSSSKEVNDFSVDLDTCVRFYNKINQLLPPGLGIVLSPMPIDYIDLKTDATDETNRIADSMSNLFSNAGTPILDNTIINNNTGIKSALLADTLLAQKSLLPQIEAWVNRMLDVMLPNNGVRIEYMPDVSPYNKSEKIKEMKEAATLGIPGAATKYSALLGISPLDSYSFNILEHQILKIQDNWIPLSTSYTQSGDSDTGGAPTKDDDELSDEGAKSRDKEAGSANNGD
;
A
#
# COMPACT_ATOMS: atom_id res chain seq x y z
N MET A 1 48.75 -18.77 -12.09
CA MET A 1 49.56 -17.73 -11.46
C MET A 1 48.62 -16.56 -11.26
N ALA A 2 48.34 -16.19 -10.01
CA ALA A 2 47.50 -15.05 -9.68
C ALA A 2 48.24 -13.75 -10.04
N VAL A 3 47.65 -12.96 -10.94
CA VAL A 3 48.13 -11.61 -11.26
C VAL A 3 47.70 -10.72 -10.11
N GLU A 4 48.67 -10.17 -9.37
CA GLU A 4 48.43 -9.17 -8.33
C GLU A 4 47.84 -7.90 -8.98
N HIS A 5 46.57 -7.70 -8.82
CA HIS A 5 45.87 -6.53 -9.31
C HIS A 5 46.22 -5.30 -8.44
N GLY A 6 46.73 -4.25 -9.04
CA GLY A 6 46.87 -2.94 -8.44
C GLY A 6 48.25 -2.39 -8.21
N LYS A 7 49.31 -2.98 -8.68
CA LYS A 7 50.67 -2.38 -8.59
C LYS A 7 50.79 -1.18 -9.55
N LYS A 8 50.95 0.02 -8.98
CA LYS A 8 51.37 1.20 -9.72
C LYS A 8 52.88 1.08 -9.99
N TYR A 9 53.25 1.01 -11.25
CA TYR A 9 54.66 0.95 -11.66
C TYR A 9 55.28 2.33 -11.70
N SER A 10 56.54 2.47 -11.21
CA SER A 10 57.31 3.67 -11.40
C SER A 10 57.80 3.79 -12.85
N ALA A 11 58.13 5.01 -13.31
CA ALA A 11 58.60 5.22 -14.68
C ALA A 11 59.81 4.33 -15.06
N GLN A 12 60.68 4.03 -14.08
CA GLN A 12 61.82 3.13 -14.27
C GLN A 12 61.45 1.66 -14.42
N GLN A 13 60.39 1.22 -13.75
CA GLN A 13 59.86 -0.15 -13.88
C GLN A 13 59.12 -0.35 -15.20
N VAL A 14 58.45 0.68 -15.70
CA VAL A 14 57.75 0.61 -17.01
C VAL A 14 58.74 0.55 -18.16
N ALA A 15 59.90 1.23 -18.06
CA ALA A 15 60.96 1.18 -19.07
C ALA A 15 61.62 -0.21 -19.20
N GLN A 16 61.52 -1.05 -18.16
CA GLN A 16 62.07 -2.41 -18.12
C GLN A 16 61.08 -3.50 -18.54
N LEU A 17 59.80 -3.13 -18.76
CA LEU A 17 58.77 -4.12 -19.20
C LEU A 17 58.95 -4.49 -20.66
N THR A 18 58.89 -5.77 -20.93
CA THR A 18 58.84 -6.28 -22.32
C THR A 18 57.57 -5.86 -23.01
N GLN A 19 57.57 -5.88 -24.33
CA GLN A 19 56.37 -5.54 -25.15
C GLN A 19 55.16 -6.43 -24.79
N GLU A 20 55.41 -7.70 -24.44
CA GLU A 20 54.41 -8.64 -24.02
C GLU A 20 53.79 -8.31 -22.65
N GLU A 21 54.60 -7.87 -21.73
CA GLU A 21 54.14 -7.40 -20.39
C GLU A 21 53.33 -6.10 -20.48
N ARG A 22 53.68 -5.22 -21.42
CA ARG A 22 52.89 -3.99 -21.71
C ARG A 22 51.55 -4.32 -22.32
N MET A 23 51.48 -5.29 -23.23
CA MET A 23 50.22 -5.79 -23.80
C MET A 23 49.33 -6.47 -22.75
N LYS A 24 49.93 -7.23 -21.82
CA LYS A 24 49.19 -7.85 -20.71
C LYS A 24 48.62 -6.82 -19.74
N GLN A 25 49.34 -5.70 -19.51
CA GLN A 25 48.83 -4.58 -18.69
C GLN A 25 47.65 -3.86 -19.39
N PHE A 26 47.76 -3.68 -20.70
CA PHE A 26 46.66 -3.12 -21.51
C PHE A 26 45.44 -4.02 -21.48
N ALA A 27 45.59 -5.32 -21.71
CA ALA A 27 44.53 -6.30 -21.63
C ALA A 27 43.85 -6.31 -20.26
N SER A 28 44.68 -6.24 -19.17
CA SER A 28 44.17 -6.13 -17.80
C SER A 28 43.38 -4.85 -17.51
N ALA A 29 43.73 -3.73 -18.15
CA ALA A 29 42.98 -2.47 -18.01
C ALA A 29 41.65 -2.53 -18.77
N VAL A 30 41.63 -3.19 -19.91
CA VAL A 30 40.39 -3.45 -20.69
C VAL A 30 39.48 -4.47 -19.98
N GLU A 31 40.09 -5.55 -19.45
CA GLU A 31 39.34 -6.53 -18.63
C GLU A 31 38.74 -5.89 -17.37
N LYS A 32 39.40 -4.94 -16.73
CA LYS A 32 38.79 -4.21 -15.61
C LYS A 32 37.59 -3.38 -16.01
N ALA A 33 37.62 -2.76 -17.18
CA ALA A 33 36.45 -2.03 -17.71
C ALA A 33 35.28 -3.00 -18.03
N VAL A 34 35.60 -4.21 -18.51
CA VAL A 34 34.60 -5.27 -18.77
C VAL A 34 34.14 -5.93 -17.47
N GLN A 35 35.05 -6.15 -16.50
CA GLN A 35 34.70 -6.70 -15.19
C GLN A 35 33.86 -5.78 -14.31
N LEU A 36 33.91 -4.45 -14.52
CA LEU A 36 32.99 -3.52 -13.87
C LEU A 36 31.53 -3.78 -14.32
N ILE A 37 31.33 -4.27 -15.51
CA ILE A 37 30.03 -4.73 -16.01
C ILE A 37 29.62 -6.05 -15.34
N ASP A 38 30.59 -6.91 -14.99
CA ASP A 38 30.36 -8.21 -14.34
C ASP A 38 30.35 -8.13 -12.80
N LEU A 39 30.87 -7.07 -12.18
CA LEU A 39 30.98 -6.96 -10.72
C LEU A 39 29.66 -6.71 -10.01
N GLU A 40 28.64 -6.21 -10.69
CA GLU A 40 27.27 -6.17 -10.17
C GLU A 40 26.47 -7.46 -10.44
N SER A 41 27.03 -8.38 -11.16
CA SER A 41 26.51 -9.75 -11.23
C SER A 41 27.03 -10.55 -10.03
N PRO A 42 26.46 -11.07 -9.25
CA PRO A 42 25.26 -11.22 -8.51
C PRO A 42 25.44 -12.22 -7.39
N ASN A 43 26.01 -11.85 -6.28
CA ASN A 43 25.74 -12.59 -5.03
C ASN A 43 24.37 -12.21 -4.42
N SER A 44 23.83 -11.05 -4.75
CA SER A 44 22.42 -10.67 -4.54
C SER A 44 21.49 -11.45 -5.49
N TYR A 45 21.92 -11.79 -6.68
CA TYR A 45 21.18 -12.61 -7.68
C TYR A 45 20.96 -14.07 -7.26
N LYS A 46 21.73 -14.65 -6.36
CA LYS A 46 21.50 -16.05 -5.95
C LYS A 46 20.21 -16.22 -5.14
N THR A 47 19.80 -15.20 -4.41
CA THR A 47 18.47 -15.17 -3.77
C THR A 47 17.38 -14.87 -4.80
N TYR A 48 17.70 -14.10 -5.84
CA TYR A 48 16.84 -13.82 -7.01
C TYR A 48 16.66 -15.06 -7.92
N GLN A 49 17.61 -15.96 -7.98
CA GLN A 49 17.54 -17.16 -8.84
C GLN A 49 16.43 -18.13 -8.47
N SER A 50 15.94 -18.10 -7.22
CA SER A 50 14.76 -18.89 -6.84
C SER A 50 13.44 -18.23 -7.25
N PHE A 51 13.42 -16.92 -7.55
CA PHE A 51 12.25 -16.12 -7.93
C PHE A 51 12.47 -15.41 -9.27
N ASN A 52 12.87 -16.15 -10.29
CA ASN A 52 13.08 -15.63 -11.63
C ASN A 52 11.78 -15.65 -12.46
N LYS A 53 11.79 -14.95 -13.60
CA LYS A 53 10.66 -14.91 -14.54
C LYS A 53 10.26 -16.30 -15.06
N ASP A 54 11.20 -17.22 -15.20
CA ASP A 54 10.92 -18.57 -15.71
C ASP A 54 10.08 -19.35 -14.71
N ASN A 55 10.38 -19.26 -13.41
CA ASN A 55 9.58 -19.86 -12.35
C ASN A 55 8.19 -19.23 -12.25
N LEU A 56 8.10 -17.90 -12.42
CA LEU A 56 6.82 -17.20 -12.47
C LEU A 56 5.98 -17.67 -13.65
N ARG A 57 6.55 -17.68 -14.85
CA ARG A 57 5.87 -18.15 -16.07
C ARG A 57 5.44 -19.61 -15.98
N ALA A 58 6.31 -20.46 -15.45
CA ALA A 58 5.98 -21.88 -15.23
C ALA A 58 4.81 -22.06 -14.25
N ALA A 59 4.80 -21.31 -13.15
CA ALA A 59 3.71 -21.34 -12.18
C ALA A 59 2.40 -20.77 -12.78
N MET A 60 2.48 -19.74 -13.61
CA MET A 60 1.31 -19.15 -14.28
C MET A 60 0.76 -20.02 -15.42
N GLN A 61 1.56 -20.88 -16.06
CA GLN A 61 1.07 -21.80 -17.07
C GLN A 61 0.13 -22.87 -16.50
N ASN A 62 0.32 -23.25 -15.23
CA ASN A 62 -0.57 -24.20 -14.55
C ASN A 62 -0.83 -23.77 -13.10
N PRO A 63 -1.60 -22.70 -12.90
CA PRO A 63 -1.82 -22.11 -11.57
C PRO A 63 -2.72 -22.94 -10.66
N LEU A 64 -3.27 -24.06 -11.16
CA LEU A 64 -4.25 -24.87 -10.43
C LEU A 64 -3.63 -25.84 -9.41
N THR A 65 -2.32 -26.07 -9.50
CA THR A 65 -1.64 -26.96 -8.54
C THR A 65 -1.30 -26.22 -7.26
N ASP A 66 -1.46 -26.87 -6.11
CA ASP A 66 -1.12 -26.31 -4.79
C ASP A 66 0.33 -25.79 -4.76
N ALA A 67 1.25 -26.49 -5.40
CA ALA A 67 2.66 -26.09 -5.47
C ALA A 67 2.85 -24.75 -6.22
N ASN A 68 2.16 -24.56 -7.34
CA ASN A 68 2.25 -23.33 -8.13
C ASN A 68 1.53 -22.17 -7.44
N GLN A 69 0.37 -22.40 -6.79
CA GLN A 69 -0.30 -21.41 -5.97
C GLN A 69 0.61 -20.92 -4.83
N LYS A 70 1.27 -21.85 -4.14
CA LYS A 70 2.27 -21.54 -3.12
C LYS A 70 3.44 -20.73 -3.67
N THR A 71 3.95 -21.09 -4.86
CA THR A 71 5.03 -20.36 -5.53
C THR A 71 4.60 -18.92 -5.87
N LEU A 72 3.41 -18.73 -6.46
CA LEU A 72 2.87 -17.42 -6.80
C LEU A 72 2.65 -16.56 -5.55
N ARG A 73 2.12 -17.14 -4.47
CA ARG A 73 1.94 -16.44 -3.20
C ARG A 73 3.29 -15.98 -2.61
N LYS A 74 4.28 -16.87 -2.54
CA LYS A 74 5.62 -16.52 -2.04
C LYS A 74 6.31 -15.47 -2.89
N LEU A 75 6.14 -15.51 -4.20
CA LEU A 75 6.67 -14.51 -5.10
C LEU A 75 5.99 -13.15 -4.87
N SER A 76 4.67 -13.13 -4.71
CA SER A 76 3.92 -11.92 -4.38
C SER A 76 4.37 -11.32 -3.05
N GLN A 77 4.55 -12.15 -2.01
CA GLN A 77 5.09 -11.72 -0.71
C GLN A 77 6.49 -11.11 -0.85
N TYR A 78 7.38 -11.79 -1.56
CA TYR A 78 8.76 -11.34 -1.78
C TYR A 78 8.81 -9.99 -2.51
N LEU A 79 8.12 -9.89 -3.64
CA LEU A 79 8.08 -8.67 -4.44
C LEU A 79 7.37 -7.51 -3.73
N TYR A 80 6.38 -7.78 -2.87
CA TYR A 80 5.75 -6.77 -2.02
C TYR A 80 6.77 -6.06 -1.11
N HIS A 81 7.73 -6.80 -0.58
CA HIS A 81 8.76 -6.21 0.29
C HIS A 81 9.85 -5.47 -0.49
N LEU A 82 10.17 -5.92 -1.69
CA LEU A 82 11.25 -5.33 -2.51
C LEU A 82 10.78 -4.21 -3.43
N SER A 83 9.57 -4.31 -3.98
CA SER A 83 9.07 -3.36 -4.97
C SER A 83 8.16 -2.31 -4.34
N PHE A 84 8.62 -1.06 -4.33
CA PHE A 84 7.79 0.06 -3.86
C PHE A 84 6.51 0.25 -4.69
N PRO A 85 6.52 0.17 -6.03
CA PRO A 85 5.30 0.25 -6.84
C PRO A 85 4.26 -0.81 -6.48
N LEU A 86 4.66 -2.08 -6.33
CA LEU A 86 3.73 -3.15 -5.95
C LEU A 86 3.14 -2.92 -4.55
N ARG A 87 3.99 -2.53 -3.60
CA ARG A 87 3.55 -2.16 -2.24
C ARG A 87 2.52 -1.02 -2.28
N ARG A 88 2.73 -0.02 -3.12
CA ARG A 88 1.82 1.12 -3.29
C ARG A 88 0.47 0.68 -3.89
N ILE A 89 0.47 -0.21 -4.89
CA ILE A 89 -0.75 -0.75 -5.49
C ILE A 89 -1.57 -1.52 -4.45
N ILE A 90 -0.94 -2.45 -3.75
CA ILE A 90 -1.61 -3.29 -2.73
C ILE A 90 -2.11 -2.42 -1.57
N GLY A 91 -1.29 -1.51 -1.06
CA GLY A 91 -1.68 -0.58 0.00
C GLY A 91 -2.83 0.34 -0.41
N TYR A 92 -2.83 0.82 -1.65
CA TYR A 92 -3.93 1.61 -2.19
C TYR A 92 -5.24 0.83 -2.22
N LYS A 93 -5.25 -0.41 -2.72
CA LYS A 93 -6.46 -1.26 -2.74
C LYS A 93 -6.93 -1.61 -1.32
N ALA A 94 -6.03 -1.94 -0.42
CA ALA A 94 -6.36 -2.22 0.98
C ALA A 94 -6.97 -1.00 1.69
N SER A 95 -6.49 0.21 1.40
CA SER A 95 -6.96 1.46 2.01
C SER A 95 -8.30 1.96 1.45
N GLN A 96 -8.88 1.31 0.43
CA GLN A 96 -10.20 1.69 -0.08
C GLN A 96 -11.35 1.33 0.88
N ILE A 97 -11.10 0.50 1.88
CA ILE A 97 -12.10 0.07 2.87
C ILE A 97 -11.86 0.84 4.17
N ASP A 98 -12.78 1.75 4.52
CA ASP A 98 -12.72 2.51 5.78
C ASP A 98 -13.49 1.79 6.88
N MET A 99 -12.77 1.11 7.77
CA MET A 99 -13.37 0.40 8.91
C MET A 99 -14.01 1.33 9.96
N THR A 100 -13.84 2.64 9.86
CA THR A 100 -14.48 3.61 10.75
C THR A 100 -15.84 4.06 10.24
N ALA A 101 -16.14 3.86 8.96
CA ALA A 101 -17.37 4.31 8.32
C ALA A 101 -18.50 3.27 8.44
N TYR A 102 -19.01 3.05 9.64
CA TYR A 102 -20.10 2.12 9.91
C TYR A 102 -21.24 2.77 10.72
N THR A 103 -22.41 2.14 10.66
CA THR A 103 -23.56 2.46 11.51
C THR A 103 -24.05 1.22 12.20
N ALA A 104 -24.50 1.35 13.45
CA ALA A 104 -25.17 0.29 14.17
C ALA A 104 -26.69 0.55 14.09
N ILE A 105 -27.44 -0.45 13.64
CA ILE A 105 -28.89 -0.33 13.39
C ILE A 105 -29.61 -1.36 14.24
N PRO A 106 -30.45 -0.93 15.21
CA PRO A 106 -31.24 -1.88 15.97
C PRO A 106 -32.37 -2.45 15.10
N ASN A 107 -32.60 -3.75 15.19
CA ASN A 107 -33.69 -4.45 14.52
C ASN A 107 -35.00 -4.22 15.30
N ILE A 108 -35.76 -3.20 14.92
CA ILE A 108 -37.03 -2.88 15.56
C ILE A 108 -38.18 -3.49 14.72
N SER A 109 -39.05 -4.27 15.36
CA SER A 109 -40.25 -4.79 14.72
C SER A 109 -41.21 -3.66 14.42
N MET A 110 -41.78 -3.67 13.22
CA MET A 110 -42.85 -2.72 12.84
C MET A 110 -44.23 -3.13 13.34
N VAL A 111 -44.38 -4.37 13.85
CA VAL A 111 -45.69 -4.98 14.20
C VAL A 111 -45.82 -5.18 15.70
N GLU A 112 -44.72 -5.38 16.40
CA GLU A 112 -44.68 -5.66 17.84
C GLU A 112 -44.29 -4.39 18.63
N ASP A 113 -44.80 -4.29 19.85
CA ASP A 113 -44.36 -3.26 20.80
C ASP A 113 -42.88 -3.47 21.12
N TYR A 114 -42.11 -2.38 21.17
CA TYR A 114 -40.68 -2.42 21.45
C TYR A 114 -40.40 -2.00 22.91
N ASP A 115 -39.45 -2.70 23.53
CA ASP A 115 -38.88 -2.31 24.82
C ASP A 115 -37.65 -1.40 24.58
N ALA A 116 -37.83 -0.11 24.82
CA ALA A 116 -36.80 0.89 24.58
C ALA A 116 -35.57 0.68 25.48
N GLU A 117 -35.73 0.23 26.74
CA GLU A 117 -34.62 0.00 27.67
C GLU A 117 -33.80 -1.19 27.24
N ALA A 118 -34.44 -2.30 26.86
CA ALA A 118 -33.75 -3.48 26.34
C ALA A 118 -32.99 -3.18 25.04
N ILE A 119 -33.62 -2.45 24.10
CA ILE A 119 -32.95 -2.04 22.84
C ILE A 119 -31.72 -1.17 23.13
N LEU A 120 -31.83 -0.20 24.04
CA LEU A 120 -30.72 0.70 24.41
C LEU A 120 -29.57 -0.08 25.07
N GLY A 121 -29.88 -1.02 25.99
CA GLY A 121 -28.88 -1.86 26.65
C GLY A 121 -28.14 -2.75 25.67
N ASN A 122 -28.84 -3.40 24.75
CA ASN A 122 -28.25 -4.21 23.69
C ASN A 122 -27.38 -3.35 22.75
N TYR A 123 -27.88 -2.19 22.34
CA TYR A 123 -27.18 -1.26 21.50
C TYR A 123 -25.84 -0.81 22.12
N GLU A 124 -25.86 -0.41 23.40
CA GLU A 124 -24.66 -0.02 24.13
C GLU A 124 -23.65 -1.18 24.26
N SER A 125 -24.15 -2.40 24.54
CA SER A 125 -23.31 -3.59 24.66
C SER A 125 -22.62 -3.94 23.34
N VAL A 126 -23.34 -3.88 22.22
CA VAL A 126 -22.79 -4.10 20.87
C VAL A 126 -21.74 -3.05 20.53
N LEU A 127 -21.99 -1.77 20.81
CA LEU A 127 -21.02 -0.71 20.53
C LEU A 127 -19.75 -0.84 21.38
N LYS A 128 -19.88 -1.24 22.66
CA LYS A 128 -18.73 -1.54 23.53
C LYS A 128 -17.92 -2.70 22.99
N GLN A 129 -18.59 -3.76 22.56
CA GLN A 129 -17.92 -4.94 21.99
C GLN A 129 -17.23 -4.60 20.66
N LEU A 130 -17.86 -3.82 19.80
CA LEU A 130 -17.26 -3.37 18.54
C LEU A 130 -16.00 -2.50 18.78
N LYS A 131 -16.04 -1.67 19.83
CA LYS A 131 -14.87 -0.89 20.26
C LYS A 131 -13.72 -1.77 20.77
N ARG A 132 -14.03 -2.90 21.48
CA ARG A 132 -13.04 -3.91 21.87
C ARG A 132 -12.39 -4.58 20.66
N MET A 133 -13.17 -4.88 19.63
CA MET A 133 -12.65 -5.50 18.39
C MET A 133 -11.62 -4.63 17.68
N ASN A 134 -11.64 -3.32 17.88
CA ASN A 134 -10.70 -2.35 17.31
C ASN A 134 -10.39 -2.63 15.83
N LEU A 135 -11.44 -2.80 15.03
CA LEU A 135 -11.34 -3.22 13.63
C LEU A 135 -10.44 -2.32 12.77
N PRO A 136 -10.42 -0.98 12.95
CA PRO A 136 -9.51 -0.13 12.17
C PRO A 136 -8.04 -0.51 12.32
N ALA A 137 -7.59 -0.93 13.50
CA ALA A 137 -6.22 -1.36 13.73
C ALA A 137 -5.99 -2.82 13.30
N ASN A 138 -6.95 -3.72 13.56
CA ASN A 138 -6.76 -5.15 13.36
C ASN A 138 -6.99 -5.62 11.93
N MET A 139 -7.69 -4.83 11.08
CA MET A 139 -8.09 -5.29 9.74
C MET A 139 -7.17 -4.81 8.62
N TYR A 140 -6.39 -3.75 8.82
CA TYR A 140 -5.57 -3.21 7.72
C TYR A 140 -4.55 -4.23 7.19
N ASP A 141 -3.82 -4.91 8.07
CA ASP A 141 -2.84 -5.93 7.68
C ASP A 141 -3.52 -7.16 7.04
N ALA A 142 -4.73 -7.49 7.50
CA ALA A 142 -5.54 -8.53 6.89
C ALA A 142 -5.96 -8.16 5.46
N LEU A 143 -6.38 -6.92 5.23
CA LEU A 143 -6.73 -6.41 3.90
C LEU A 143 -5.51 -6.38 2.96
N VAL A 144 -4.35 -5.94 3.46
CA VAL A 144 -3.09 -5.99 2.71
C VAL A 144 -2.75 -7.43 2.31
N THR A 145 -2.90 -8.38 3.25
CA THR A 145 -2.64 -9.80 2.98
C THR A 145 -3.60 -10.37 1.96
N ALA A 146 -4.90 -10.06 2.06
CA ALA A 146 -5.90 -10.49 1.09
C ALA A 146 -5.58 -9.98 -0.32
N TRP A 147 -5.24 -8.71 -0.48
CA TRP A 147 -4.86 -8.14 -1.77
C TRP A 147 -3.51 -8.64 -2.30
N ARG A 148 -2.60 -9.03 -1.40
CA ARG A 148 -1.30 -9.59 -1.77
C ARG A 148 -1.37 -11.06 -2.20
N GLU A 149 -2.28 -11.85 -1.57
CA GLU A 149 -2.27 -13.32 -1.63
C GLU A 149 -3.57 -13.92 -2.13
N ASP A 150 -4.60 -13.10 -2.47
CA ASP A 150 -5.98 -13.45 -2.82
C ASP A 150 -6.87 -13.78 -1.62
N CYS A 151 -6.34 -14.33 -0.57
CA CYS A 151 -7.08 -14.61 0.65
C CYS A 151 -6.25 -14.32 1.90
N VAL A 152 -6.96 -14.05 2.98
CA VAL A 152 -6.39 -13.97 4.33
C VAL A 152 -7.16 -14.92 5.24
N TYR A 153 -6.43 -15.72 6.00
CA TYR A 153 -6.96 -16.62 6.99
C TYR A 153 -6.81 -15.98 8.37
N LEU A 154 -7.92 -15.72 9.03
CA LEU A 154 -7.95 -15.08 10.34
C LEU A 154 -8.44 -16.07 11.39
N TYR A 155 -7.80 -16.03 12.55
CA TYR A 155 -8.27 -16.67 13.76
C TYR A 155 -8.47 -15.58 14.83
N SER A 156 -9.72 -15.44 15.31
CA SER A 156 -10.09 -14.44 16.30
C SER A 156 -9.88 -15.03 17.70
N TYR A 157 -8.95 -14.47 18.43
CA TYR A 157 -8.71 -14.81 19.83
C TYR A 157 -9.36 -13.74 20.71
N TYR A 158 -10.25 -14.17 21.61
CA TYR A 158 -10.97 -13.28 22.52
C TYR A 158 -11.36 -14.03 23.79
N ASP A 159 -11.45 -13.29 24.89
CA ASP A 159 -11.96 -13.79 26.14
C ASP A 159 -13.49 -13.74 26.16
N GLU A 160 -14.11 -14.77 26.75
CA GLU A 160 -15.55 -14.88 26.88
C GLU A 160 -15.99 -14.41 28.27
N GLY A 161 -17.13 -13.71 28.34
CA GLY A 161 -17.77 -13.30 29.57
C GLY A 161 -17.81 -11.79 29.83
N ASP A 162 -18.57 -11.41 30.84
CA ASP A 162 -18.84 -10.01 31.19
C ASP A 162 -17.61 -9.27 31.75
N GLU A 163 -16.63 -9.99 32.28
CA GLU A 163 -15.39 -9.44 32.82
C GLU A 163 -14.24 -9.36 31.81
N ALA A 164 -14.51 -9.65 30.52
CA ALA A 164 -13.51 -9.62 29.48
C ALA A 164 -12.87 -8.23 29.36
N ASP A 165 -11.52 -8.20 29.35
CA ASP A 165 -10.77 -6.95 29.21
C ASP A 165 -11.04 -6.31 27.85
N ILE A 166 -11.00 -4.98 27.80
CA ILE A 166 -11.17 -4.18 26.58
C ILE A 166 -10.13 -4.54 25.51
N ASN A 167 -8.99 -5.11 25.90
CA ASN A 167 -7.91 -5.54 24.99
C ASN A 167 -7.92 -7.04 24.69
N SER A 168 -8.97 -7.76 25.06
CA SER A 168 -9.05 -9.22 24.93
C SER A 168 -9.38 -9.73 23.53
N PHE A 169 -9.48 -8.86 22.54
CA PHE A 169 -9.78 -9.25 21.15
C PHE A 169 -8.59 -8.99 20.24
N VAL A 170 -8.15 -10.03 19.54
CA VAL A 170 -7.10 -9.92 18.50
C VAL A 170 -7.37 -10.87 17.34
N ASN A 171 -7.16 -10.40 16.11
CA ASN A 171 -7.18 -11.23 14.92
C ASN A 171 -5.75 -11.67 14.59
N ILE A 172 -5.53 -12.96 14.57
CA ILE A 172 -4.26 -13.57 14.19
C ILE A 172 -4.34 -13.93 12.71
N ILE A 173 -3.41 -13.39 11.90
CA ILE A 173 -3.25 -13.77 10.50
C ILE A 173 -2.49 -15.10 10.46
N MET A 174 -3.15 -16.13 9.97
CA MET A 174 -2.58 -17.47 9.86
C MET A 174 -1.73 -17.59 8.60
N ASP A 175 -0.66 -18.40 8.69
CA ASP A 175 0.19 -18.67 7.52
C ASP A 175 -0.59 -19.47 6.46
N GLY A 176 -0.78 -18.85 5.30
CA GLY A 176 -1.48 -19.46 4.18
C GLY A 176 -0.83 -20.74 3.63
N ASP A 177 0.42 -21.05 4.01
CA ASP A 177 1.07 -22.32 3.65
C ASP A 177 0.47 -23.52 4.40
N TYR A 178 -0.17 -23.26 5.56
CA TYR A 178 -0.81 -24.24 6.42
C TYR A 178 -2.32 -24.08 6.49
N CYS A 179 -2.92 -23.28 5.64
CA CYS A 179 -4.35 -23.06 5.58
C CYS A 179 -4.92 -23.42 4.21
N ARG A 180 -6.15 -23.94 4.19
CA ARG A 180 -6.88 -24.28 2.95
C ARG A 180 -8.36 -24.00 3.15
N ILE A 181 -8.98 -23.33 2.19
CA ILE A 181 -10.44 -23.11 2.22
C ILE A 181 -11.14 -24.47 2.19
N SER A 182 -12.05 -24.69 3.12
CA SER A 182 -12.82 -25.93 3.26
C SER A 182 -14.25 -25.81 2.73
N SER A 183 -14.92 -24.70 3.02
CA SER A 183 -16.32 -24.47 2.64
C SER A 183 -16.62 -22.98 2.51
N LYS A 184 -17.78 -22.68 1.89
CA LYS A 184 -18.32 -21.32 1.78
C LYS A 184 -19.62 -21.23 2.57
N ASN A 185 -19.72 -20.22 3.42
CA ASN A 185 -20.91 -19.94 4.18
C ASN A 185 -21.99 -19.25 3.34
N TYR A 186 -23.23 -19.32 3.79
CA TYR A 186 -24.38 -18.64 3.16
C TYR A 186 -24.23 -17.11 3.14
N ASP A 187 -23.47 -16.54 4.07
CA ASP A 187 -23.18 -15.12 4.21
C ASP A 187 -22.05 -14.63 3.28
N GLY A 188 -21.51 -15.53 2.45
CA GLY A 188 -20.43 -15.21 1.51
C GLY A 188 -19.02 -15.31 2.07
N THR A 189 -18.87 -15.54 3.37
CA THR A 189 -17.58 -15.81 4.00
C THR A 189 -17.12 -17.24 3.75
N PHE A 190 -15.85 -17.53 4.00
CA PHE A 190 -15.26 -18.84 3.80
C PHE A 190 -14.75 -19.41 5.12
N ASN A 191 -14.97 -20.72 5.32
CA ASN A 191 -14.31 -21.48 6.37
C ASN A 191 -13.02 -22.06 5.84
N TYR A 192 -12.09 -22.38 6.73
CA TYR A 192 -10.83 -22.97 6.34
C TYR A 192 -10.38 -24.07 7.30
N ALA A 193 -9.63 -25.02 6.75
CA ALA A 193 -8.96 -26.07 7.48
C ALA A 193 -7.48 -25.70 7.69
N PHE A 194 -6.95 -26.07 8.84
CA PHE A 194 -5.56 -25.90 9.20
C PHE A 194 -4.80 -27.24 9.12
N ASP A 195 -3.55 -27.18 8.67
CA ASP A 195 -2.64 -28.31 8.58
C ASP A 195 -1.95 -28.56 9.92
N PHE A 196 -2.44 -29.49 10.69
CA PHE A 196 -1.91 -29.81 12.02
C PHE A 196 -0.50 -30.41 12.01
N SER A 197 0.04 -30.79 10.84
CA SER A 197 1.45 -31.15 10.72
C SER A 197 2.40 -29.98 11.02
N PHE A 198 1.90 -28.75 11.06
CA PHE A 198 2.63 -27.56 11.50
C PHE A 198 3.27 -27.72 12.88
N PHE A 199 2.57 -28.36 13.82
CA PHE A 199 3.06 -28.58 15.19
C PHE A 199 3.99 -29.79 15.31
N SER A 200 4.26 -30.51 14.24
CA SER A 200 5.22 -31.63 14.25
C SER A 200 6.65 -31.10 14.37
N GLY A 201 7.46 -31.72 15.19
CA GLY A 201 8.87 -31.36 15.37
C GLY A 201 9.10 -30.12 16.24
N ALA A 202 9.88 -29.15 15.73
CA ALA A 202 10.29 -27.97 16.52
C ALA A 202 9.14 -27.04 16.93
N ASN A 203 8.05 -27.05 16.18
CA ASN A 203 6.90 -26.19 16.44
C ASN A 203 5.98 -26.71 17.56
N SER A 204 6.14 -27.94 18.01
CA SER A 204 5.35 -28.52 19.10
C SER A 204 5.44 -27.72 20.41
N VAL A 205 6.56 -27.04 20.64
CA VAL A 205 6.78 -26.18 21.82
C VAL A 205 5.82 -24.99 21.87
N TYR A 206 5.34 -24.54 20.69
CA TYR A 206 4.44 -23.39 20.63
C TYR A 206 2.98 -23.74 20.85
N LEU A 207 2.61 -25.03 20.83
CA LEU A 207 1.22 -25.47 20.95
C LEU A 207 0.55 -25.04 22.27
N GLU A 208 1.31 -24.94 23.34
CA GLU A 208 0.80 -24.50 24.65
C GLU A 208 0.34 -23.04 24.69
N TYR A 209 0.84 -22.19 23.75
CA TYR A 209 0.49 -20.78 23.61
C TYR A 209 -0.72 -20.54 22.69
N TRP A 210 -1.18 -21.61 22.02
CA TRP A 210 -2.30 -21.55 21.10
C TRP A 210 -3.62 -21.89 21.81
N ASP A 211 -4.74 -21.52 21.17
CA ASP A 211 -6.06 -21.84 21.70
C ASP A 211 -6.23 -23.35 21.95
N LYS A 212 -7.05 -23.71 22.93
CA LYS A 212 -7.36 -25.10 23.30
C LYS A 212 -7.88 -25.93 22.11
N GLU A 213 -8.53 -25.29 21.14
CA GLU A 213 -8.96 -25.94 19.91
C GLU A 213 -7.79 -26.59 19.19
N PHE A 214 -6.66 -25.87 19.05
CA PHE A 214 -5.47 -26.38 18.36
C PHE A 214 -4.87 -27.58 19.08
N THR A 215 -4.79 -27.52 20.39
CA THR A 215 -4.29 -28.65 21.19
C THR A 215 -5.19 -29.88 21.03
N THR A 216 -6.51 -29.70 21.04
CA THR A 216 -7.47 -30.78 20.90
C THR A 216 -7.37 -31.45 19.54
N LYS A 217 -7.29 -30.64 18.48
CA LYS A 217 -7.21 -31.11 17.08
C LYS A 217 -5.83 -31.73 16.77
N TYR A 218 -4.76 -31.20 17.34
CA TYR A 218 -3.43 -31.77 17.20
C TYR A 218 -3.35 -33.16 17.86
N ASN A 219 -3.91 -33.32 19.06
CA ASN A 219 -3.98 -34.64 19.73
C ASN A 219 -4.83 -35.66 18.94
N ALA A 220 -5.82 -35.19 18.16
CA ALA A 220 -6.57 -36.06 17.24
C ALA A 220 -5.68 -36.49 16.05
N TYR A 221 -4.93 -35.54 15.48
CA TYR A 221 -3.98 -35.81 14.41
C TYR A 221 -2.86 -36.78 14.82
N GLU A 222 -2.30 -36.66 16.03
CA GLU A 222 -1.29 -37.60 16.56
C GLU A 222 -1.81 -39.03 16.64
N LYS A 223 -3.11 -39.20 16.91
CA LYS A 223 -3.74 -40.52 16.96
C LYS A 223 -4.09 -41.06 15.57
N ASP A 224 -4.46 -40.20 14.68
CA ASP A 224 -4.86 -40.53 13.31
C ASP A 224 -4.31 -39.51 12.31
N ASN A 225 -3.26 -39.88 11.59
CA ASN A 225 -2.59 -39.04 10.60
C ASN A 225 -3.50 -38.61 9.42
N SER A 226 -4.65 -39.28 9.22
CA SER A 226 -5.63 -38.86 8.22
C SER A 226 -6.30 -37.53 8.57
N LEU A 227 -6.31 -37.15 9.85
CA LEU A 227 -6.82 -35.89 10.38
C LEU A 227 -5.81 -34.74 10.32
N ARG A 228 -4.93 -34.76 9.31
CA ARG A 228 -3.94 -33.70 9.09
C ARG A 228 -4.60 -32.35 8.84
N TRP A 229 -5.62 -32.32 8.00
CA TRP A 229 -6.37 -31.13 7.66
C TRP A 229 -7.70 -31.13 8.41
N GLN A 230 -7.90 -30.19 9.34
CA GLN A 230 -9.13 -30.08 10.10
C GLN A 230 -9.67 -28.66 10.01
N GLU A 231 -10.97 -28.52 9.72
CA GLU A 231 -11.65 -27.23 9.73
C GLU A 231 -11.65 -26.66 11.15
N LEU A 232 -11.34 -25.37 11.28
CA LEU A 232 -11.38 -24.65 12.56
C LEU A 232 -12.82 -24.20 12.86
N ASP A 233 -13.05 -23.84 14.12
CA ASP A 233 -14.36 -23.37 14.56
C ASP A 233 -14.77 -22.11 13.81
N PRO A 234 -15.88 -22.10 13.05
CA PRO A 234 -16.37 -20.94 12.31
C PRO A 234 -16.73 -19.73 13.19
N SER A 235 -16.91 -19.94 14.50
CA SER A 235 -17.12 -18.85 15.45
C SER A 235 -15.83 -18.03 15.72
N ARG A 236 -14.66 -18.60 15.43
CA ARG A 236 -13.35 -17.97 15.64
C ARG A 236 -12.54 -17.84 14.37
N ALA A 237 -12.76 -18.71 13.41
CA ALA A 237 -11.98 -18.81 12.18
C ALA A 237 -12.77 -18.30 10.97
N VAL A 238 -12.15 -17.47 10.14
CA VAL A 238 -12.74 -16.97 8.90
C VAL A 238 -11.66 -16.77 7.84
N CYS A 239 -12.02 -16.98 6.58
CA CYS A 239 -11.17 -16.58 5.47
C CYS A 239 -11.92 -15.54 4.63
N PHE A 240 -11.23 -14.41 4.34
CA PHE A 240 -11.70 -13.43 3.37
C PHE A 240 -10.94 -13.62 2.06
N LYS A 241 -11.66 -13.57 0.96
CA LYS A 241 -11.12 -13.85 -0.36
C LYS A 241 -11.49 -12.76 -1.36
N VAL A 242 -10.49 -12.26 -2.10
CA VAL A 242 -10.69 -11.21 -3.11
C VAL A 242 -11.45 -11.77 -4.31
N ASN A 243 -10.97 -12.87 -4.89
CA ASN A 243 -11.63 -13.56 -6.02
C ASN A 243 -12.63 -14.60 -5.50
N SER A 244 -13.76 -14.16 -4.97
CA SER A 244 -14.73 -14.99 -4.25
C SER A 244 -15.57 -15.92 -5.14
N ASP A 245 -15.40 -15.86 -6.46
CA ASP A 245 -16.08 -16.73 -7.45
C ASP A 245 -15.49 -18.15 -7.49
N GLN A 246 -14.23 -18.31 -7.10
CA GLN A 246 -13.50 -19.59 -7.16
C GLN A 246 -12.93 -19.96 -5.80
N MET A 247 -13.57 -20.93 -5.14
CA MET A 247 -13.21 -21.35 -3.79
C MET A 247 -11.86 -22.07 -3.74
N ASP A 248 -11.58 -22.93 -4.70
CA ASP A 248 -10.41 -23.82 -4.73
C ASP A 248 -9.13 -23.22 -5.33
N ARG A 249 -9.23 -21.98 -5.85
CA ARG A 249 -8.12 -21.31 -6.52
C ARG A 249 -7.69 -20.09 -5.73
N VAL A 250 -6.49 -20.16 -5.16
CA VAL A 250 -5.89 -19.05 -4.40
C VAL A 250 -4.71 -18.50 -5.21
N ILE A 251 -5.00 -17.56 -6.10
CA ILE A 251 -4.01 -16.93 -6.99
C ILE A 251 -3.96 -15.45 -6.65
N PRO A 252 -2.77 -14.89 -6.33
CA PRO A 252 -2.65 -13.47 -6.04
C PRO A 252 -3.33 -12.60 -7.09
N PRO A 253 -4.17 -11.62 -6.72
CA PRO A 253 -4.90 -10.79 -7.68
C PRO A 253 -4.00 -10.05 -8.66
N PHE A 254 -2.79 -9.75 -8.25
CA PHE A 254 -1.78 -9.06 -9.04
C PHE A 254 -0.74 -10.00 -9.67
N ALA A 255 -1.00 -11.31 -9.74
CA ALA A 255 -0.06 -12.27 -10.33
C ALA A 255 0.35 -11.89 -11.76
N ALA A 256 -0.60 -11.38 -12.57
CA ALA A 256 -0.35 -10.99 -13.95
C ALA A 256 0.68 -9.85 -14.12
N ILE A 257 0.81 -8.96 -13.14
CA ILE A 257 1.73 -7.82 -13.21
C ILE A 257 3.06 -8.06 -12.49
N LEU A 258 3.25 -9.23 -11.86
CA LEU A 258 4.50 -9.52 -11.15
C LEU A 258 5.70 -9.56 -12.11
N GLU A 259 5.49 -9.95 -13.37
CA GLU A 259 6.54 -9.90 -14.40
C GLU A 259 6.96 -8.46 -14.70
N ASP A 260 6.00 -7.54 -14.85
CA ASP A 260 6.27 -6.11 -15.07
C ASP A 260 7.04 -5.49 -13.89
N VAL A 261 6.73 -5.92 -12.67
CA VAL A 261 7.45 -5.49 -11.45
C VAL A 261 8.91 -5.93 -11.48
N ILE A 262 9.19 -7.15 -11.91
CA ILE A 262 10.57 -7.67 -12.07
C ILE A 262 11.28 -6.86 -13.16
N ASP A 263 10.62 -6.61 -14.30
CA ASP A 263 11.20 -5.85 -15.42
C ASP A 263 11.60 -4.42 -15.03
N ILE A 264 10.78 -3.74 -14.25
CA ILE A 264 11.11 -2.39 -13.74
C ILE A 264 12.34 -2.44 -12.84
N THR A 265 12.49 -3.47 -12.04
CA THR A 265 13.64 -3.64 -11.15
C THR A 265 14.92 -3.89 -11.96
N ASP A 266 14.83 -4.75 -12.98
CA ASP A 266 15.93 -5.05 -13.90
C ASP A 266 16.34 -3.80 -14.71
N LEU A 267 15.37 -3.04 -15.24
CA LEU A 267 15.63 -1.78 -15.94
C LEU A 267 16.36 -0.76 -15.07
N ARG A 268 15.99 -0.64 -13.79
CA ARG A 268 16.68 0.25 -12.85
C ARG A 268 18.13 -0.17 -12.62
N SER A 269 18.38 -1.46 -12.47
CA SER A 269 19.75 -1.96 -12.29
C SER A 269 20.62 -1.69 -13.53
N ILE A 270 20.06 -1.91 -14.74
CA ILE A 270 20.73 -1.63 -16.00
C ILE A 270 21.02 -0.11 -16.13
N THR A 271 20.07 0.74 -15.79
CA THR A 271 20.24 2.20 -15.84
C THR A 271 21.34 2.65 -14.88
N ASN A 272 21.35 2.14 -13.65
CA ASN A 272 22.41 2.45 -12.68
C ASN A 272 23.79 2.04 -13.20
N VAL A 273 23.93 0.84 -13.77
CA VAL A 273 25.19 0.38 -14.38
C VAL A 273 25.60 1.28 -15.54
N LYS A 274 24.67 1.70 -16.38
CA LYS A 274 24.97 2.62 -17.49
C LYS A 274 25.34 4.00 -16.99
N ASP A 275 24.68 4.53 -15.97
CA ASP A 275 25.02 5.81 -15.34
C ASP A 275 26.42 5.76 -14.74
N GLU A 276 26.77 4.65 -14.10
CA GLU A 276 28.11 4.42 -13.57
C GLU A 276 29.14 4.33 -14.70
N LEU A 277 28.84 3.57 -15.77
CA LEU A 277 29.69 3.50 -16.97
C LEU A 277 29.83 4.85 -17.66
N SER A 278 28.77 5.67 -17.70
CA SER A 278 28.79 7.00 -18.30
C SER A 278 29.68 7.99 -17.51
N ALA A 279 29.84 7.74 -16.21
CA ALA A 279 30.77 8.49 -15.37
C ALA A 279 32.23 8.16 -15.64
N TYR A 280 32.51 6.99 -16.21
CA TYR A 280 33.84 6.59 -16.62
C TYR A 280 34.13 7.13 -18.04
N LYS A 281 35.03 8.11 -18.14
CA LYS A 281 35.52 8.60 -19.43
C LYS A 281 36.87 7.97 -19.73
N LEU A 282 36.95 7.30 -20.87
CA LEU A 282 38.21 6.77 -21.39
C LEU A 282 38.83 7.79 -22.34
N LEU A 283 39.98 8.34 -21.96
CA LEU A 283 40.78 9.17 -22.83
C LEU A 283 41.69 8.28 -23.69
N VAL A 284 41.50 8.29 -24.99
CA VAL A 284 42.37 7.56 -25.91
C VAL A 284 43.46 8.50 -26.42
N ALA A 285 44.68 8.24 -26.03
CA ALA A 285 45.86 8.94 -26.58
C ALA A 285 46.43 8.12 -27.73
N LYS A 286 46.27 8.62 -28.94
CA LYS A 286 46.82 8.01 -30.15
C LYS A 286 48.30 8.40 -30.32
N ILE A 287 49.15 7.40 -30.56
CA ILE A 287 50.53 7.63 -30.98
C ILE A 287 50.57 7.65 -32.50
N GLU A 288 50.97 8.78 -33.07
CA GLU A 288 51.05 8.90 -34.53
C GLU A 288 52.34 8.25 -35.03
N THR A 289 52.27 7.56 -36.19
CA THR A 289 53.43 7.01 -36.88
C THR A 289 53.98 8.06 -37.86
N LEU A 290 55.30 8.06 -38.07
CA LEU A 290 55.93 8.92 -39.05
C LEU A 290 55.49 8.51 -40.47
N SER A 291 54.78 9.40 -41.14
CA SER A 291 54.30 9.17 -42.52
C SER A 291 55.41 9.06 -43.57
N SER A 292 56.64 9.40 -43.22
CA SER A 292 57.80 9.37 -44.09
C SER A 292 58.66 8.10 -43.93
N SER A 293 58.39 7.23 -42.96
CA SER A 293 59.15 6.02 -42.71
C SER A 293 58.54 4.78 -43.42
N LYS A 294 59.36 3.91 -43.95
CA LYS A 294 58.97 2.63 -44.50
C LYS A 294 59.01 1.48 -43.47
N GLU A 295 59.47 1.79 -42.27
CA GLU A 295 59.57 0.78 -41.20
C GLU A 295 58.28 0.67 -40.42
N VAL A 296 57.90 -0.54 -40.05
CA VAL A 296 56.73 -0.83 -39.24
C VAL A 296 57.02 -0.43 -37.80
N ASN A 297 56.18 0.39 -37.19
CA ASN A 297 56.30 0.91 -35.82
C ASN A 297 57.28 2.09 -35.63
N ASP A 298 57.54 2.90 -36.63
CA ASP A 298 58.28 4.14 -36.51
C ASP A 298 57.33 5.26 -36.01
N PHE A 299 57.33 5.48 -34.71
CA PHE A 299 56.44 6.47 -34.08
C PHE A 299 57.06 7.88 -34.14
N SER A 300 56.21 8.88 -34.30
CA SER A 300 56.59 10.29 -34.36
C SER A 300 57.15 10.83 -33.02
N VAL A 301 56.94 10.11 -31.92
CA VAL A 301 57.41 10.41 -30.57
C VAL A 301 58.04 9.16 -29.98
N ASP A 302 59.19 9.34 -29.31
CA ASP A 302 59.85 8.24 -28.60
C ASP A 302 58.90 7.57 -27.58
N LEU A 303 58.88 6.24 -27.62
CA LEU A 303 57.95 5.43 -26.82
C LEU A 303 58.12 5.65 -25.33
N ASP A 304 59.38 5.84 -24.85
CA ASP A 304 59.67 6.12 -23.45
C ASP A 304 59.09 7.47 -23.00
N THR A 305 59.12 8.44 -23.90
CA THR A 305 58.50 9.74 -23.68
C THR A 305 56.98 9.63 -23.60
N CYS A 306 56.33 8.87 -24.49
CA CYS A 306 54.91 8.61 -24.45
C CYS A 306 54.47 7.92 -23.14
N VAL A 307 55.22 6.92 -22.70
CA VAL A 307 54.98 6.20 -21.45
C VAL A 307 55.13 7.12 -20.22
N ARG A 308 56.11 8.02 -20.23
CA ARG A 308 56.29 9.02 -19.13
C ARG A 308 55.08 9.99 -19.06
N PHE A 309 54.60 10.48 -20.18
CA PHE A 309 53.42 11.33 -20.23
C PHE A 309 52.19 10.57 -19.82
N TYR A 310 51.99 9.33 -20.28
CA TYR A 310 50.90 8.44 -19.87
C TYR A 310 50.86 8.27 -18.35
N ASN A 311 51.99 7.91 -17.73
CA ASN A 311 52.06 7.73 -16.28
C ASN A 311 51.78 9.03 -15.52
N LYS A 312 52.26 10.18 -16.02
CA LYS A 312 52.01 11.47 -15.41
C LYS A 312 50.55 11.87 -15.50
N ILE A 313 49.91 11.66 -16.63
CA ILE A 313 48.48 11.94 -16.81
C ILE A 313 47.65 10.98 -15.93
N ASN A 314 47.98 9.69 -15.92
CA ASN A 314 47.29 8.68 -15.10
C ASN A 314 47.39 8.96 -13.58
N GLN A 315 48.44 9.64 -13.13
CA GLN A 315 48.59 10.09 -11.73
C GLN A 315 47.73 11.33 -11.40
N LEU A 316 47.43 12.16 -12.42
CA LEU A 316 46.68 13.40 -12.29
C LEU A 316 45.20 13.26 -12.57
N LEU A 317 44.80 12.11 -13.13
CA LEU A 317 43.38 11.84 -13.46
C LEU A 317 42.55 11.66 -12.18
N PRO A 318 41.40 12.32 -12.09
CA PRO A 318 40.47 12.05 -11.01
C PRO A 318 39.94 10.61 -11.08
N PRO A 319 39.45 10.08 -9.95
CA PRO A 319 38.78 8.76 -9.93
C PRO A 319 37.65 8.74 -10.93
N GLY A 320 37.56 7.68 -11.78
CA GLY A 320 36.55 7.55 -12.83
C GLY A 320 37.02 7.95 -14.23
N LEU A 321 38.24 8.51 -14.40
CA LEU A 321 38.84 8.72 -15.71
C LEU A 321 39.96 7.72 -15.95
N GLY A 322 39.86 6.95 -17.03
CA GLY A 322 40.90 6.07 -17.51
C GLY A 322 41.60 6.68 -18.73
N ILE A 323 42.87 6.39 -18.91
CA ILE A 323 43.61 6.73 -20.13
C ILE A 323 44.17 5.45 -20.76
N VAL A 324 44.00 5.33 -22.07
CA VAL A 324 44.55 4.25 -22.86
C VAL A 324 45.46 4.85 -23.92
N LEU A 325 46.68 4.28 -24.02
CA LEU A 325 47.64 4.62 -25.06
C LEU A 325 47.55 3.55 -26.14
N SER A 326 47.17 3.91 -27.37
CA SER A 326 47.04 2.96 -28.48
C SER A 326 47.83 3.43 -29.71
N PRO A 327 48.59 2.52 -30.33
CA PRO A 327 49.20 2.78 -31.63
C PRO A 327 48.21 2.65 -32.80
N MET A 328 47.03 2.08 -32.53
CA MET A 328 45.97 1.95 -33.55
C MET A 328 44.93 3.06 -33.37
N PRO A 329 44.26 3.48 -34.45
CA PRO A 329 43.14 4.38 -34.35
C PRO A 329 42.02 3.61 -33.64
N ILE A 330 41.75 3.95 -32.40
CA ILE A 330 40.60 3.46 -31.66
C ILE A 330 39.64 4.63 -31.66
N ASP A 331 38.52 4.47 -32.34
CA ASP A 331 37.42 5.42 -32.28
C ASP A 331 36.74 5.30 -30.91
N TYR A 332 36.55 6.45 -30.29
CA TYR A 332 35.80 6.55 -29.04
C TYR A 332 34.34 6.26 -29.34
N ILE A 333 33.84 5.14 -28.85
CA ILE A 333 32.40 4.89 -28.82
C ILE A 333 31.86 5.62 -27.59
N ASP A 334 31.23 6.75 -27.83
CA ASP A 334 30.48 7.44 -26.77
C ASP A 334 29.28 6.56 -26.41
N LEU A 335 29.36 5.90 -25.26
CA LEU A 335 28.25 5.13 -24.70
C LEU A 335 27.15 6.06 -24.14
N LYS A 336 27.15 7.32 -24.53
CA LYS A 336 26.03 8.22 -24.27
C LYS A 336 24.79 7.70 -25.00
N THR A 337 24.05 6.87 -24.35
CA THR A 337 22.65 6.74 -24.63
C THR A 337 21.98 7.99 -24.05
N ASP A 338 21.13 8.64 -24.82
CA ASP A 338 20.40 9.82 -24.35
C ASP A 338 19.70 9.46 -23.03
N ALA A 339 20.21 10.01 -21.92
CA ALA A 339 19.67 9.74 -20.58
C ALA A 339 18.17 10.07 -20.47
N THR A 340 17.67 10.92 -21.35
CA THR A 340 16.25 11.25 -21.52
C THR A 340 15.41 10.06 -21.97
N ASP A 341 15.90 9.22 -22.89
CA ASP A 341 15.14 8.07 -23.40
C ASP A 341 14.98 6.96 -22.35
N GLU A 342 15.97 6.76 -21.51
CA GLU A 342 15.92 5.71 -20.49
C GLU A 342 15.07 6.09 -19.29
N THR A 343 15.15 7.35 -18.86
CA THR A 343 14.26 7.88 -17.82
C THR A 343 12.80 7.81 -18.28
N ASN A 344 12.54 8.07 -19.56
CA ASN A 344 11.22 7.93 -20.16
C ASN A 344 10.76 6.47 -20.16
N ARG A 345 11.63 5.51 -20.49
CA ARG A 345 11.29 4.06 -20.48
C ARG A 345 10.89 3.56 -19.09
N ILE A 346 11.58 3.97 -18.04
CA ILE A 346 11.22 3.60 -16.67
C ILE A 346 9.87 4.24 -16.30
N ALA A 347 9.66 5.51 -16.65
CA ALA A 347 8.40 6.20 -16.41
C ALA A 347 7.24 5.53 -17.18
N ASP A 348 7.44 5.20 -18.44
CA ASP A 348 6.46 4.49 -19.27
C ASP A 348 6.16 3.09 -18.74
N SER A 349 7.18 2.36 -18.28
CA SER A 349 6.99 1.03 -17.68
C SER A 349 6.21 1.13 -16.36
N MET A 350 6.45 2.16 -15.55
CA MET A 350 5.67 2.40 -14.33
C MET A 350 4.24 2.82 -14.64
N SER A 351 4.01 3.65 -15.64
CA SER A 351 2.68 4.05 -16.11
C SER A 351 1.89 2.82 -16.59
N ASN A 352 2.52 1.97 -17.39
CA ASN A 352 1.95 0.71 -17.84
C ASN A 352 1.62 -0.23 -16.68
N LEU A 353 2.51 -0.34 -15.68
CA LEU A 353 2.28 -1.15 -14.49
C LEU A 353 1.04 -0.68 -13.73
N PHE A 354 0.90 0.62 -13.46
CA PHE A 354 -0.27 1.17 -12.76
C PHE A 354 -1.56 1.01 -13.57
N SER A 355 -1.48 1.15 -14.89
CA SER A 355 -2.61 0.92 -15.79
C SER A 355 -3.04 -0.55 -15.78
N ASN A 356 -2.10 -1.49 -15.92
CA ASN A 356 -2.36 -2.94 -15.89
C ASN A 356 -2.87 -3.42 -14.52
N ALA A 357 -2.43 -2.78 -13.43
CA ALA A 357 -2.95 -3.04 -12.08
C ALA A 357 -4.36 -2.51 -11.84
N GLY A 358 -4.95 -1.79 -12.81
CA GLY A 358 -6.24 -1.12 -12.62
C GLY A 358 -6.19 -0.02 -11.55
N THR A 359 -5.06 0.68 -11.45
CA THR A 359 -4.85 1.77 -10.50
C THR A 359 -4.25 3.01 -11.19
N PRO A 360 -4.85 3.50 -12.29
CA PRO A 360 -4.28 4.60 -13.07
C PRO A 360 -4.15 5.90 -12.26
N ILE A 361 -4.91 6.06 -11.19
CA ILE A 361 -4.81 7.22 -10.30
C ILE A 361 -3.45 7.32 -9.58
N LEU A 362 -2.71 6.23 -9.49
CA LEU A 362 -1.36 6.23 -8.91
C LEU A 362 -0.30 6.74 -9.89
N ASP A 363 -0.65 6.93 -11.15
CA ASP A 363 0.22 7.47 -12.17
C ASP A 363 0.12 9.00 -12.24
N ASN A 364 1.23 9.69 -11.96
CA ASN A 364 1.29 11.14 -11.97
C ASN A 364 1.16 11.74 -13.40
N THR A 365 1.34 10.94 -14.45
CA THR A 365 1.29 11.42 -15.84
C THR A 365 -0.13 11.59 -16.35
N ILE A 366 -1.10 10.89 -15.77
CA ILE A 366 -2.52 10.87 -16.21
C ILE A 366 -3.35 11.96 -15.51
N ILE A 367 -2.82 12.59 -14.45
CA ILE A 367 -3.56 13.49 -13.55
C ILE A 367 -3.73 14.90 -14.17
N ASN A 368 -4.45 15.01 -15.26
CA ASN A 368 -4.74 16.33 -15.87
C ASN A 368 -6.21 16.77 -15.76
N ASN A 369 -7.11 15.93 -15.25
CA ASN A 369 -8.54 16.23 -15.17
C ASN A 369 -9.15 15.80 -13.83
N ASN A 370 -9.51 16.78 -12.99
CA ASN A 370 -10.10 16.54 -11.66
C ASN A 370 -11.38 15.70 -11.69
N THR A 371 -12.22 15.84 -12.72
CA THR A 371 -13.46 15.05 -12.84
C THR A 371 -13.16 13.59 -13.18
N GLY A 372 -12.22 13.33 -14.08
CA GLY A 372 -11.78 11.99 -14.43
C GLY A 372 -11.16 11.25 -13.26
N ILE A 373 -10.34 11.95 -12.45
CA ILE A 373 -9.73 11.41 -11.23
C ILE A 373 -10.79 10.96 -10.25
N LYS A 374 -11.79 11.81 -9.98
CA LYS A 374 -12.88 11.48 -9.05
C LYS A 374 -13.68 10.25 -9.49
N SER A 375 -13.99 10.17 -10.78
CA SER A 375 -14.72 9.02 -11.34
C SER A 375 -13.89 7.73 -11.27
N ALA A 376 -12.59 7.80 -11.57
CA ALA A 376 -11.69 6.65 -11.47
C ALA A 376 -11.54 6.18 -10.01
N LEU A 377 -11.39 7.13 -9.09
CA LEU A 377 -11.29 6.84 -7.65
C LEU A 377 -12.56 6.17 -7.12
N LEU A 378 -13.74 6.67 -7.51
CA LEU A 378 -15.01 6.06 -7.13
C LEU A 378 -15.14 4.63 -7.69
N ALA A 379 -14.77 4.43 -8.94
CA ALA A 379 -14.79 3.10 -9.55
C ALA A 379 -13.82 2.13 -8.84
N ASP A 380 -12.61 2.59 -8.52
CA ASP A 380 -11.63 1.79 -7.78
C ASP A 380 -12.11 1.44 -6.36
N THR A 381 -12.76 2.40 -5.68
CA THR A 381 -13.36 2.18 -4.36
C THR A 381 -14.46 1.12 -4.43
N LEU A 382 -15.39 1.26 -5.36
CA LEU A 382 -16.49 0.30 -5.55
C LEU A 382 -15.98 -1.12 -5.86
N LEU A 383 -14.99 -1.23 -6.75
CA LEU A 383 -14.40 -2.53 -7.10
C LEU A 383 -13.66 -3.18 -5.93
N ALA A 384 -12.89 -2.40 -5.17
CA ALA A 384 -12.15 -2.90 -4.01
C ALA A 384 -13.09 -3.34 -2.88
N GLN A 385 -14.15 -2.58 -2.63
CA GLN A 385 -15.13 -2.88 -1.59
C GLN A 385 -16.04 -4.04 -1.93
N LYS A 386 -16.41 -4.19 -3.21
CA LYS A 386 -17.39 -5.19 -3.66
C LYS A 386 -17.05 -6.62 -3.25
N SER A 387 -15.77 -6.97 -3.22
CA SER A 387 -15.34 -8.34 -2.91
C SER A 387 -15.21 -8.59 -1.41
N LEU A 388 -14.62 -7.66 -0.66
CA LEU A 388 -14.22 -7.88 0.72
C LEU A 388 -15.21 -7.27 1.74
N LEU A 389 -15.77 -6.09 1.46
CA LEU A 389 -16.62 -5.39 2.43
C LEU A 389 -17.85 -6.21 2.87
N PRO A 390 -18.61 -6.88 1.97
CA PRO A 390 -19.73 -7.74 2.38
C PRO A 390 -19.30 -8.92 3.24
N GLN A 391 -18.14 -9.52 2.97
CA GLN A 391 -17.61 -10.62 3.76
C GLN A 391 -17.22 -10.16 5.17
N ILE A 392 -16.60 -8.98 5.27
CA ILE A 392 -16.22 -8.38 6.56
C ILE A 392 -17.46 -8.00 7.36
N GLU A 393 -18.46 -7.37 6.73
CA GLU A 393 -19.72 -7.01 7.37
C GLU A 393 -20.44 -8.23 7.92
N ALA A 394 -20.56 -9.28 7.11
CA ALA A 394 -21.17 -10.54 7.52
C ALA A 394 -20.41 -11.19 8.69
N TRP A 395 -19.09 -11.21 8.63
CA TRP A 395 -18.25 -11.73 9.71
C TRP A 395 -18.40 -10.91 11.00
N VAL A 396 -18.38 -9.58 10.93
CA VAL A 396 -18.54 -8.71 12.10
C VAL A 396 -19.88 -8.98 12.79
N ASN A 397 -20.98 -9.03 12.01
CA ASN A 397 -22.30 -9.32 12.55
C ASN A 397 -22.36 -10.72 13.19
N ARG A 398 -21.79 -11.74 12.53
CA ARG A 398 -21.72 -13.11 13.08
C ARG A 398 -20.91 -13.16 14.38
N MET A 399 -19.76 -12.46 14.45
CA MET A 399 -18.96 -12.37 15.67
C MET A 399 -19.71 -11.70 16.82
N LEU A 400 -20.48 -10.65 16.53
CA LEU A 400 -21.32 -9.99 17.53
C LEU A 400 -22.44 -10.92 18.01
N ASP A 401 -23.07 -11.70 17.12
CA ASP A 401 -24.10 -12.68 17.51
C ASP A 401 -23.54 -13.82 18.37
N VAL A 402 -22.28 -14.23 18.12
CA VAL A 402 -21.60 -15.24 18.95
C VAL A 402 -21.25 -14.69 20.33
N MET A 403 -20.69 -13.48 20.39
CA MET A 403 -20.25 -12.86 21.66
C MET A 403 -21.41 -12.30 22.49
N LEU A 404 -22.48 -11.84 21.83
CA LEU A 404 -23.66 -11.24 22.45
C LEU A 404 -24.92 -11.85 21.83
N PRO A 405 -25.33 -13.05 22.27
CA PRO A 405 -26.51 -13.71 21.72
C PRO A 405 -27.78 -12.88 21.89
N ASN A 406 -28.61 -12.80 20.85
CA ASN A 406 -29.86 -12.05 20.82
C ASN A 406 -29.68 -10.51 21.00
N ASN A 407 -28.56 -9.97 20.58
CA ASN A 407 -28.28 -8.52 20.70
C ASN A 407 -29.26 -7.63 19.88
N GLY A 408 -29.85 -8.16 18.81
CA GLY A 408 -30.84 -7.45 18.00
C GLY A 408 -30.30 -6.19 17.30
N VAL A 409 -28.99 -6.08 17.11
CA VAL A 409 -28.34 -4.92 16.45
C VAL A 409 -27.51 -5.40 15.27
N ARG A 410 -27.65 -4.74 14.13
CA ARG A 410 -26.87 -5.01 12.92
C ARG A 410 -25.88 -3.89 12.67
N ILE A 411 -24.65 -4.25 12.33
CA ILE A 411 -23.64 -3.32 11.84
C ILE A 411 -23.70 -3.29 10.31
N GLU A 412 -23.72 -2.09 9.76
CA GLU A 412 -23.71 -1.84 8.32
C GLU A 412 -22.59 -0.85 8.00
N TYR A 413 -21.66 -1.26 7.14
CA TYR A 413 -20.61 -0.38 6.64
C TYR A 413 -21.19 0.49 5.51
N MET A 414 -20.69 1.73 5.43
CA MET A 414 -21.14 2.62 4.37
C MET A 414 -20.44 2.23 3.06
N PRO A 415 -21.19 1.78 2.04
CA PRO A 415 -20.62 1.56 0.73
C PRO A 415 -20.17 2.89 0.13
N ASP A 416 -19.27 2.84 -0.82
CA ASP A 416 -18.73 3.99 -1.56
C ASP A 416 -17.90 4.98 -0.73
N VAL A 417 -17.59 4.67 0.52
CA VAL A 417 -16.77 5.50 1.40
C VAL A 417 -15.35 4.95 1.46
N SER A 418 -14.40 5.80 1.14
CA SER A 418 -12.97 5.54 1.32
C SER A 418 -12.27 6.78 1.87
N PRO A 419 -11.08 6.68 2.46
CA PRO A 419 -10.33 7.84 2.91
C PRO A 419 -10.13 8.93 1.83
N TYR A 420 -10.18 8.54 0.57
CA TYR A 420 -9.93 9.43 -0.58
C TYR A 420 -11.15 10.26 -1.00
N ASN A 421 -12.39 9.79 -0.76
CA ASN A 421 -13.62 10.52 -1.09
C ASN A 421 -14.41 10.95 0.16
N LYS A 422 -13.90 10.68 1.35
CA LYS A 422 -14.56 10.92 2.64
C LYS A 422 -15.04 12.36 2.81
N SER A 423 -14.25 13.34 2.37
CA SER A 423 -14.62 14.76 2.45
C SER A 423 -15.86 15.14 1.62
N GLU A 424 -16.08 14.45 0.51
CA GLU A 424 -17.26 14.64 -0.34
C GLU A 424 -18.49 13.99 0.29
N LYS A 425 -18.34 12.79 0.82
CA LYS A 425 -19.39 12.05 1.55
C LYS A 425 -19.83 12.79 2.83
N ILE A 426 -18.91 13.43 3.53
CA ILE A 426 -19.22 14.30 4.69
C ILE A 426 -20.16 15.43 4.27
N LYS A 427 -19.94 16.07 3.13
CA LYS A 427 -20.82 17.15 2.62
C LYS A 427 -22.21 16.60 2.25
N GLU A 428 -22.27 15.49 1.52
CA GLU A 428 -23.52 14.83 1.15
C GLU A 428 -24.35 14.46 2.39
N MET A 429 -23.71 13.85 3.40
CA MET A 429 -24.41 13.47 4.63
C MET A 429 -24.81 14.66 5.49
N LYS A 430 -24.02 15.73 5.50
CA LYS A 430 -24.39 16.99 6.16
C LYS A 430 -25.67 17.57 5.54
N GLU A 431 -25.74 17.63 4.21
CA GLU A 431 -26.93 18.11 3.49
C GLU A 431 -28.15 17.22 3.78
N ALA A 432 -27.98 15.90 3.73
CA ALA A 432 -29.03 14.95 4.05
C ALA A 432 -29.54 15.10 5.50
N ALA A 433 -28.64 15.32 6.45
CA ALA A 433 -28.98 15.56 7.86
C ALA A 433 -29.75 16.88 8.04
N THR A 434 -29.37 17.94 7.33
CA THR A 434 -30.11 19.23 7.38
C THR A 434 -31.52 19.13 6.79
N LEU A 435 -31.73 18.20 5.85
CA LEU A 435 -33.05 17.87 5.29
C LEU A 435 -33.88 16.93 6.18
N GLY A 436 -33.33 16.46 7.31
CA GLY A 436 -34.03 15.57 8.25
C GLY A 436 -34.16 14.12 7.75
N ILE A 437 -33.30 13.67 6.83
CA ILE A 437 -33.33 12.29 6.36
C ILE A 437 -32.93 11.35 7.52
N PRO A 438 -33.75 10.32 7.86
CA PRO A 438 -33.45 9.41 8.96
C PRO A 438 -32.09 8.71 8.80
N GLY A 439 -31.31 8.62 9.88
CA GLY A 439 -29.98 8.01 9.89
C GLY A 439 -28.85 8.89 9.32
N ALA A 440 -29.17 10.01 8.67
CA ALA A 440 -28.13 10.86 8.07
C ALA A 440 -27.24 11.51 9.12
N ALA A 441 -27.76 11.92 10.27
CA ALA A 441 -26.98 12.49 11.37
C ALA A 441 -25.98 11.47 11.95
N THR A 442 -26.41 10.22 12.14
CA THR A 442 -25.53 9.13 12.61
C THR A 442 -24.44 8.81 11.59
N LYS A 443 -24.79 8.74 10.31
CA LYS A 443 -23.84 8.54 9.21
C LYS A 443 -22.83 9.69 9.11
N TYR A 444 -23.30 10.93 9.27
CA TYR A 444 -22.44 12.10 9.31
C TYR A 444 -21.41 12.03 10.45
N SER A 445 -21.83 11.69 11.67
CA SER A 445 -20.93 11.53 12.83
C SER A 445 -19.89 10.42 12.58
N ALA A 446 -20.33 9.28 12.04
CA ALA A 446 -19.43 8.17 11.70
C ALA A 446 -18.38 8.56 10.64
N LEU A 447 -18.77 9.35 9.62
CA LEU A 447 -17.85 9.90 8.64
C LEU A 447 -16.82 10.86 9.24
N LEU A 448 -17.16 11.57 10.31
CA LEU A 448 -16.21 12.37 11.08
C LEU A 448 -15.27 11.53 11.96
N GLY A 449 -15.43 10.21 11.97
CA GLY A 449 -14.65 9.29 12.80
C GLY A 449 -15.16 9.21 14.24
N ILE A 450 -16.36 9.71 14.51
CA ILE A 450 -17.00 9.67 15.83
C ILE A 450 -17.93 8.45 15.83
N SER A 451 -17.59 7.44 16.64
CA SER A 451 -18.46 6.27 16.78
C SER A 451 -19.81 6.65 17.38
N PRO A 452 -20.89 5.88 17.16
CA PRO A 452 -22.19 6.16 17.79
C PRO A 452 -22.09 6.24 19.34
N LEU A 453 -21.25 5.42 19.96
CA LEU A 453 -21.01 5.45 21.40
C LEU A 453 -20.32 6.75 21.85
N ASP A 454 -19.28 7.16 21.10
CA ASP A 454 -18.56 8.39 21.40
C ASP A 454 -19.43 9.62 21.13
N SER A 455 -20.26 9.60 20.08
CA SER A 455 -21.23 10.67 19.79
C SER A 455 -22.21 10.89 20.96
N TYR A 456 -22.75 9.81 21.52
CA TYR A 456 -23.61 9.87 22.69
C TYR A 456 -22.87 10.39 23.93
N SER A 457 -21.66 9.90 24.16
CA SER A 457 -20.81 10.30 25.29
C SER A 457 -20.41 11.79 25.19
N PHE A 458 -20.06 12.26 23.99
CA PHE A 458 -19.76 13.67 23.75
C PHE A 458 -21.00 14.56 23.98
N ASN A 459 -22.17 14.11 23.55
CA ASN A 459 -23.40 14.85 23.76
C ASN A 459 -23.67 15.07 25.27
N ILE A 460 -23.55 14.01 26.07
CA ILE A 460 -23.70 14.11 27.54
C ILE A 460 -22.62 15.03 28.14
N LEU A 461 -21.37 14.83 27.74
CA LEU A 461 -20.24 15.63 28.23
C LEU A 461 -20.45 17.12 27.94
N GLU A 462 -20.77 17.45 26.70
CA GLU A 462 -20.89 18.84 26.25
C GLU A 462 -22.12 19.56 26.79
N HIS A 463 -23.27 18.88 26.78
CA HIS A 463 -24.54 19.53 27.15
C HIS A 463 -24.89 19.42 28.63
N GLN A 464 -24.58 18.28 29.26
CA GLN A 464 -24.98 18.04 30.66
C GLN A 464 -23.87 18.33 31.66
N ILE A 465 -22.63 17.93 31.36
CA ILE A 465 -21.50 18.08 32.31
C ILE A 465 -20.80 19.41 32.14
N LEU A 466 -20.30 19.72 30.95
CA LEU A 466 -19.55 20.94 30.67
C LEU A 466 -20.46 22.15 30.44
N LYS A 467 -21.71 21.92 30.07
CA LYS A 467 -22.69 22.96 29.74
C LYS A 467 -22.10 24.01 28.79
N ILE A 468 -21.54 23.51 27.68
CA ILE A 468 -20.83 24.35 26.70
C ILE A 468 -21.70 25.50 26.22
N GLN A 469 -23.01 25.28 26.05
CA GLN A 469 -23.96 26.28 25.62
C GLN A 469 -24.05 27.49 26.62
N ASP A 470 -23.85 27.23 27.90
CA ASP A 470 -23.92 28.25 28.93
C ASP A 470 -22.56 28.91 29.20
N ASN A 471 -21.47 28.12 29.07
CA ASN A 471 -20.14 28.54 29.51
C ASN A 471 -19.21 28.96 28.35
N TRP A 472 -19.45 28.45 27.12
CA TRP A 472 -18.62 28.74 25.97
C TRP A 472 -19.41 29.60 24.98
N ILE A 473 -19.05 30.87 24.91
CA ILE A 473 -19.63 31.79 23.92
C ILE A 473 -19.00 31.45 22.56
N PRO A 474 -19.77 30.95 21.59
CA PRO A 474 -19.23 30.72 20.24
C PRO A 474 -18.74 32.05 19.68
N LEU A 475 -17.60 32.02 18.97
CA LEU A 475 -17.18 33.17 18.17
C LEU A 475 -18.39 33.62 17.35
N SER A 476 -18.86 34.85 17.55
CA SER A 476 -20.06 35.38 16.94
C SER A 476 -19.99 35.28 15.41
N THR A 477 -20.71 34.35 14.84
CA THR A 477 -21.06 34.38 13.43
C THR A 477 -22.44 34.99 13.32
N SER A 478 -22.71 35.68 12.23
CA SER A 478 -24.00 36.34 11.93
C SER A 478 -25.24 35.41 11.99
N TYR A 479 -25.07 34.13 12.30
CA TYR A 479 -26.12 33.12 12.47
C TYR A 479 -26.46 32.76 13.92
N THR A 480 -25.72 33.28 14.91
CA THR A 480 -25.88 32.90 16.33
C THR A 480 -26.66 33.92 17.18
N GLN A 481 -27.29 34.86 16.54
CA GLN A 481 -28.17 35.83 17.27
C GLN A 481 -29.67 35.47 17.12
N SER A 482 -30.07 34.27 17.44
CA SER A 482 -31.47 33.97 17.73
C SER A 482 -31.59 33.38 19.13
N GLY A 483 -31.24 34.15 20.13
CA GLY A 483 -31.52 33.89 21.52
C GLY A 483 -32.28 35.10 22.06
N ASP A 484 -33.54 34.88 22.33
CA ASP A 484 -34.45 35.64 23.23
C ASP A 484 -34.02 37.08 23.58
N SER A 485 -34.05 37.96 22.62
CA SER A 485 -34.19 39.37 22.84
C SER A 485 -35.13 39.93 21.78
N ASP A 486 -36.23 40.45 22.22
CA ASP A 486 -37.32 41.08 21.46
C ASP A 486 -36.88 42.34 20.68
N THR A 487 -35.58 42.39 20.28
CA THR A 487 -35.01 43.44 19.43
C THR A 487 -34.01 42.79 18.46
N GLY A 488 -34.54 42.04 17.50
CA GLY A 488 -33.78 41.56 16.34
C GLY A 488 -33.62 42.67 15.31
N GLY A 489 -32.43 43.21 15.20
CA GLY A 489 -32.04 44.16 14.17
C GLY A 489 -30.82 44.97 14.61
N ALA A 490 -29.97 45.40 13.68
CA ALA A 490 -28.98 46.42 13.98
C ALA A 490 -29.71 47.63 14.61
N PRO A 491 -29.13 48.28 15.65
CA PRO A 491 -29.77 49.43 16.25
C PRO A 491 -30.14 50.41 15.14
N THR A 492 -31.44 50.74 15.09
CA THR A 492 -31.92 51.72 14.14
C THR A 492 -31.21 53.02 14.42
N LYS A 493 -30.50 53.53 13.45
CA LYS A 493 -29.91 54.86 13.51
C LYS A 493 -31.04 55.88 13.70
N ASP A 494 -30.83 56.87 14.54
CA ASP A 494 -31.76 58.01 14.67
C ASP A 494 -31.87 58.71 13.32
N ASP A 495 -33.02 59.40 13.11
CA ASP A 495 -33.33 60.03 11.83
C ASP A 495 -32.29 61.08 11.42
N ASP A 496 -31.59 61.68 12.37
CA ASP A 496 -30.50 62.62 12.15
C ASP A 496 -29.17 61.99 11.72
N GLU A 497 -29.03 60.68 11.80
CA GLU A 497 -27.84 59.92 11.42
C GLU A 497 -28.01 59.17 10.08
N LEU A 498 -29.15 59.27 9.44
CA LEU A 498 -29.43 58.66 8.16
C LEU A 498 -28.99 59.56 7.00
N SER A 499 -28.35 58.97 6.00
CA SER A 499 -28.18 59.66 4.73
C SER A 499 -29.53 59.82 4.01
N ASP A 500 -29.66 60.84 3.14
CA ASP A 500 -30.89 61.09 2.37
C ASP A 500 -31.44 59.91 1.60
N GLU A 501 -30.57 58.96 1.23
CA GLU A 501 -30.93 57.70 0.57
C GLU A 501 -31.41 56.64 1.57
N GLY A 502 -30.86 56.59 2.78
CA GLY A 502 -31.29 55.73 3.87
C GLY A 502 -32.68 56.09 4.40
N ALA A 503 -32.99 57.39 4.54
CA ALA A 503 -34.32 57.89 4.91
C ALA A 503 -35.38 57.51 3.87
N LYS A 504 -35.07 57.66 2.57
CA LYS A 504 -35.97 57.26 1.46
C LYS A 504 -36.24 55.76 1.40
N SER A 505 -35.29 54.91 1.83
CA SER A 505 -35.48 53.45 1.91
C SER A 505 -36.41 53.07 3.06
N ARG A 506 -36.28 53.72 4.22
CA ARG A 506 -37.14 53.49 5.38
C ARG A 506 -38.61 53.90 5.10
N ASP A 507 -38.82 55.01 4.44
CA ASP A 507 -40.15 55.47 4.06
C ASP A 507 -40.83 54.56 3.02
N LYS A 508 -40.06 53.86 2.17
CA LYS A 508 -40.58 52.90 1.24
C LYS A 508 -41.04 51.59 1.89
N GLU A 509 -40.32 51.13 2.93
CA GLU A 509 -40.71 49.92 3.66
C GLU A 509 -41.95 50.20 4.55
N ALA A 510 -42.06 51.36 5.15
CA ALA A 510 -43.24 51.76 5.92
C ALA A 510 -44.52 51.89 5.06
N GLY A 511 -44.36 52.23 3.76
CA GLY A 511 -45.48 52.33 2.82
C GLY A 511 -45.95 50.98 2.25
N SER A 512 -45.13 49.93 2.32
CA SER A 512 -45.44 48.58 1.80
C SER A 512 -46.20 47.70 2.79
N ALA A 513 -46.19 48.03 4.09
CA ALA A 513 -46.84 47.23 5.11
C ALA A 513 -48.37 47.53 5.29
N ASN A 514 -48.92 48.48 4.53
CA ASN A 514 -50.31 48.95 4.70
C ASN A 514 -51.25 48.61 3.52
N ASN A 515 -50.90 47.72 2.60
CA ASN A 515 -51.78 47.22 1.54
C ASN A 515 -51.82 45.71 1.54
N GLY A 516 -52.61 45.14 2.40
CA GLY A 516 -52.95 43.74 2.45
C GLY A 516 -54.23 43.54 3.26
N ASP A 517 -55.34 43.83 2.64
CA ASP A 517 -56.62 43.18 2.95
C ASP A 517 -56.76 41.92 2.07
#